data_e25819690ba5e8d82323cd201d0f302a
#
_entry.id   e25819690ba5e8d82323cd201d0f302a
#
_cell.length_a   1.000
_cell.length_b   1.000
_cell.length_c   1.000
_cell.angle_alpha   90.00
_cell.angle_beta   90.00
_cell.angle_gamma   90.00
#
_symmetry.space_group_name_H-M   'P 1'
#
loop_
_entity.id
_entity.type
_entity.pdbx_description
1 polymer ?
#
loop_
_entity_poly.entity_id
_entity_poly.type
_entity_poly.pdbx_seq_one_letter_code
_entity_poly.pdbx_strand_id
1 'polypeptide(L)'
;EQPDQSRPSAVGGPGLLAVDGHELELPRTPATDGADGLGVSKLLGSPGVVTLDPGFTNTASCTSQITYIDGAAGILRYRGYPIEELAKSSTFLEVAYLLINGDLPDRESFARMERRISRHRLLHEDFRGFFTSFPSSGHPMAILQAGIAGLATYYEDTLNPHDPYERELATALLLAKMPTMISYIARRAIGLPLLY
;
A
#
# COMPACT_ATOMS: atom_id res chain seq x y z
N GLU A 1 16.76 26.43 14.46
CA GLU A 1 15.46 26.70 15.13
C GLU A 1 14.54 25.55 14.72
N GLN A 2 14.36 24.56 15.59
CA GLN A 2 13.43 23.45 15.37
C GLN A 2 12.01 23.99 15.46
N PRO A 3 11.08 23.67 14.52
CA PRO A 3 9.70 24.01 14.68
C PRO A 3 9.13 23.22 15.87
N ASP A 4 8.49 23.96 16.76
CA ASP A 4 7.78 23.50 17.94
C ASP A 4 6.82 22.34 17.62
N GLN A 5 7.13 21.13 18.12
CA GLN A 5 6.34 19.90 17.93
C GLN A 5 5.19 19.78 18.94
N SER A 6 4.88 20.83 19.70
CA SER A 6 3.78 20.82 20.64
C SER A 6 2.52 21.45 20.05
N ARG A 7 1.83 20.76 19.10
CA ARG A 7 0.39 20.93 19.03
C ARG A 7 -0.23 20.13 20.18
N PRO A 8 -0.87 20.78 21.15
CA PRO A 8 -1.66 20.05 22.11
C PRO A 8 -2.74 19.33 21.31
N SER A 9 -2.87 18.03 21.51
CA SER A 9 -4.05 17.27 21.13
C SER A 9 -5.22 17.82 21.96
N ALA A 10 -5.77 18.96 21.53
CA ALA A 10 -7.06 19.41 21.99
C ALA A 10 -8.04 18.33 21.49
N VAL A 11 -8.40 17.42 22.38
CA VAL A 11 -9.53 16.52 22.19
C VAL A 11 -10.74 17.41 22.07
N GLY A 12 -11.01 17.91 20.86
CA GLY A 12 -12.22 18.64 20.55
C GLY A 12 -13.39 17.69 20.75
N GLY A 13 -14.50 18.21 21.28
CA GLY A 13 -15.74 17.44 21.40
C GLY A 13 -16.22 16.90 20.04
N PRO A 14 -17.29 16.08 20.02
CA PRO A 14 -17.88 15.59 18.77
C PRO A 14 -18.28 16.77 17.86
N GLY A 15 -18.23 16.56 16.56
CA GLY A 15 -18.80 17.51 15.61
C GLY A 15 -20.32 17.54 15.75
N LEU A 16 -20.92 18.73 15.58
CA LEU A 16 -22.37 18.88 15.53
C LEU A 16 -22.78 19.24 14.10
N LEU A 17 -23.73 18.49 13.57
CA LEU A 17 -24.34 18.74 12.25
C LEU A 17 -25.84 18.93 12.41
N ALA A 18 -26.35 20.08 11.93
CA ALA A 18 -27.78 20.34 11.87
C ALA A 18 -28.27 20.27 10.40
N VAL A 19 -29.22 19.38 10.13
CA VAL A 19 -29.82 19.20 8.79
C VAL A 19 -31.33 19.02 8.96
N ASP A 20 -32.14 19.82 8.27
CA ASP A 20 -33.61 19.75 8.27
C ASP A 20 -34.22 19.71 9.67
N GLY A 21 -33.64 20.47 10.63
CA GLY A 21 -34.12 20.54 12.00
C GLY A 21 -33.67 19.36 12.90
N HIS A 22 -32.89 18.42 12.37
CA HIS A 22 -32.26 17.38 13.14
C HIS A 22 -30.82 17.76 13.52
N GLU A 23 -30.48 17.63 14.80
CA GLU A 23 -29.11 17.76 15.28
C GLU A 23 -28.49 16.37 15.45
N LEU A 24 -27.30 16.17 14.91
CA LEU A 24 -26.54 14.94 14.98
C LEU A 24 -25.14 15.21 15.55
N GLU A 25 -24.78 14.39 16.54
CA GLU A 25 -23.40 14.30 17.00
C GLU A 25 -22.61 13.36 16.09
N LEU A 26 -21.52 13.91 15.49
CA LEU A 26 -20.57 13.18 14.67
C LEU A 26 -19.38 12.80 15.52
N PRO A 27 -19.12 11.51 15.74
CA PRO A 27 -17.96 11.06 16.51
C PRO A 27 -16.67 11.55 15.86
N ARG A 28 -15.76 12.09 16.68
CA ARG A 28 -14.46 12.57 16.22
C ARG A 28 -13.41 11.49 16.41
N THR A 29 -12.65 11.21 15.36
CA THR A 29 -11.49 10.33 15.38
C THR A 29 -10.23 11.18 15.29
N PRO A 30 -9.41 11.25 16.36
CA PRO A 30 -8.21 12.07 16.35
C PRO A 30 -7.16 11.47 15.40
N ALA A 31 -6.47 12.35 14.68
CA ALA A 31 -5.28 11.99 13.90
C ALA A 31 -4.01 12.25 14.72
N THR A 32 -3.00 11.40 14.57
CA THR A 32 -1.67 11.67 15.15
C THR A 32 -1.00 12.84 14.43
N ASP A 33 -1.13 12.85 13.11
CA ASP A 33 -0.70 13.93 12.22
C ASP A 33 -1.85 14.27 11.26
N GLY A 34 -2.03 15.57 10.93
CA GLY A 34 -3.06 16.04 9.99
C GLY A 34 -4.38 16.42 10.65
N ALA A 35 -5.47 16.36 9.89
CA ALA A 35 -6.80 16.72 10.35
C ALA A 35 -7.52 15.53 10.98
N ASP A 36 -8.28 15.80 12.05
CA ASP A 36 -9.15 14.79 12.66
C ASP A 36 -10.31 14.41 11.73
N GLY A 37 -10.73 13.15 11.78
CA GLY A 37 -11.88 12.66 11.04
C GLY A 37 -13.19 12.84 11.79
N LEU A 38 -14.29 13.16 11.08
CA LEU A 38 -15.65 13.12 11.61
C LEU A 38 -16.40 11.93 11.03
N GLY A 39 -16.94 11.09 11.89
CA GLY A 39 -17.70 9.90 11.51
C GLY A 39 -19.09 10.25 11.00
N VAL A 40 -19.39 9.98 9.72
CA VAL A 40 -20.64 10.34 9.05
C VAL A 40 -21.60 9.16 8.84
N SER A 41 -21.30 7.98 9.40
CA SER A 41 -22.05 6.75 9.17
C SER A 41 -23.54 6.79 9.55
N LYS A 42 -23.92 7.68 10.46
CA LYS A 42 -25.31 7.83 10.91
C LYS A 42 -26.19 8.66 9.99
N LEU A 43 -25.62 9.44 9.07
CA LEU A 43 -26.34 10.40 8.23
C LEU A 43 -27.42 9.75 7.35
N LEU A 44 -27.16 8.55 6.83
CA LEU A 44 -28.13 7.84 6.00
C LEU A 44 -29.34 7.35 6.81
N GLY A 45 -29.15 6.94 8.06
CA GLY A 45 -30.23 6.47 8.92
C GLY A 45 -31.12 7.60 9.44
N SER A 46 -30.56 8.75 9.74
CA SER A 46 -31.25 9.98 10.16
C SER A 46 -30.28 11.16 10.00
N PRO A 47 -30.64 12.20 9.27
CA PRO A 47 -31.91 12.57 8.61
C PRO A 47 -32.14 11.97 7.21
N GLY A 48 -31.42 10.95 6.79
CA GLY A 48 -31.60 10.33 5.48
C GLY A 48 -30.78 10.97 4.36
N VAL A 49 -29.68 11.63 4.69
CA VAL A 49 -28.78 12.30 3.73
C VAL A 49 -27.43 11.56 3.64
N VAL A 50 -26.70 11.79 2.56
CA VAL A 50 -25.34 11.31 2.35
C VAL A 50 -24.40 12.49 2.11
N THR A 51 -23.10 12.29 2.35
CA THR A 51 -22.09 13.25 1.93
C THR A 51 -21.82 13.11 0.44
N LEU A 52 -21.65 14.24 -0.25
CA LEU A 52 -21.22 14.28 -1.66
C LEU A 52 -19.86 14.98 -1.72
N ASP A 53 -18.83 14.22 -2.00
CA ASP A 53 -17.45 14.70 -2.11
C ASP A 53 -16.76 14.04 -3.32
N PRO A 54 -16.96 14.59 -4.54
CA PRO A 54 -16.35 14.04 -5.75
C PRO A 54 -14.83 14.00 -5.64
N GLY A 55 -14.24 12.81 -5.78
CA GLY A 55 -12.79 12.60 -5.72
C GLY A 55 -12.21 12.55 -4.32
N PHE A 56 -13.02 12.48 -3.26
CA PHE A 56 -12.57 12.37 -1.86
C PHE A 56 -11.61 13.50 -1.44
N THR A 57 -11.87 14.73 -1.88
CA THR A 57 -11.00 15.88 -1.60
C THR A 57 -11.02 16.29 -0.13
N ASN A 58 -12.10 15.97 0.59
CA ASN A 58 -12.29 16.29 2.01
C ASN A 58 -12.89 15.11 2.79
N THR A 59 -12.74 13.89 2.29
CA THR A 59 -13.29 12.69 2.93
C THR A 59 -12.18 11.70 3.25
N ALA A 60 -11.97 11.40 4.53
CA ALA A 60 -11.10 10.32 4.96
C ALA A 60 -11.82 8.99 4.78
N SER A 61 -11.29 8.10 3.94
CA SER A 61 -11.86 6.77 3.67
C SER A 61 -11.51 5.72 4.74
N CYS A 62 -10.40 5.92 5.47
CA CYS A 62 -9.95 5.01 6.51
C CYS A 62 -8.95 5.71 7.45
N THR A 63 -8.64 5.04 8.57
CA THR A 63 -7.47 5.33 9.38
C THR A 63 -6.28 4.51 8.88
N SER A 64 -5.11 5.14 8.74
CA SER A 64 -3.88 4.46 8.33
C SER A 64 -2.74 4.80 9.27
N GLN A 65 -1.92 3.81 9.59
CA GLN A 65 -0.67 3.96 10.33
C GLN A 65 0.56 3.81 9.42
N ILE A 66 0.34 3.70 8.10
CA ILE A 66 1.41 3.31 7.17
C ILE A 66 2.10 4.55 6.62
N THR A 67 1.35 5.53 6.14
CA THR A 67 1.90 6.67 5.41
C THR A 67 1.25 7.97 5.87
N TYR A 68 2.06 8.99 6.08
CA TYR A 68 1.63 10.38 6.20
C TYR A 68 2.20 11.21 5.06
N ILE A 69 1.36 12.01 4.41
CA ILE A 69 1.74 12.91 3.33
C ILE A 69 1.16 14.29 3.58
N ASP A 70 2.02 15.30 3.60
CA ASP A 70 1.64 16.71 3.49
C ASP A 70 2.28 17.28 2.22
N GLY A 71 1.50 17.34 1.16
CA GLY A 71 1.98 17.83 -0.14
C GLY A 71 2.31 19.33 -0.14
N ALA A 72 1.66 20.12 0.70
CA ALA A 72 1.91 21.56 0.81
C ALA A 72 3.24 21.85 1.52
N ALA A 73 3.54 21.10 2.58
CA ALA A 73 4.80 21.20 3.32
C ALA A 73 5.93 20.35 2.71
N GLY A 74 5.63 19.47 1.73
CA GLY A 74 6.61 18.56 1.15
C GLY A 74 7.06 17.44 2.10
N ILE A 75 6.19 17.01 3.01
CA ILE A 75 6.49 16.01 4.03
C ILE A 75 5.92 14.66 3.61
N LEU A 76 6.76 13.62 3.65
CA LEU A 76 6.37 12.22 3.50
C LEU A 76 7.00 11.39 4.62
N ARG A 77 6.19 10.59 5.31
CA ARG A 77 6.65 9.65 6.33
C ARG A 77 6.08 8.26 6.10
N TYR A 78 6.91 7.26 6.28
CA TYR A 78 6.50 5.85 6.32
C TYR A 78 6.63 5.31 7.73
N ARG A 79 5.52 4.88 8.35
CA ARG A 79 5.48 4.40 9.74
C ARG A 79 6.13 5.39 10.73
N GLY A 80 6.05 6.70 10.44
CA GLY A 80 6.67 7.75 11.24
C GLY A 80 8.10 8.14 10.84
N TYR A 81 8.80 7.32 10.05
CA TYR A 81 10.15 7.62 9.57
C TYR A 81 10.11 8.60 8.39
N PRO A 82 10.88 9.70 8.42
CA PRO A 82 11.00 10.62 7.29
C PRO A 82 11.54 9.92 6.06
N ILE A 83 10.97 10.24 4.87
CA ILE A 83 11.39 9.59 3.62
C ILE A 83 12.86 9.87 3.28
N GLU A 84 13.38 11.03 3.66
CA GLU A 84 14.77 11.44 3.41
C GLU A 84 15.77 10.55 4.14
N GLU A 85 15.41 10.09 5.36
CA GLU A 85 16.23 9.17 6.15
C GLU A 85 16.19 7.76 5.55
N LEU A 86 14.99 7.29 5.19
CA LEU A 86 14.83 5.98 4.58
C LEU A 86 15.54 5.90 3.22
N ALA A 87 15.41 6.92 2.37
CA ALA A 87 16.06 6.96 1.07
C ALA A 87 17.60 6.97 1.16
N LYS A 88 18.14 7.58 2.22
CA LYS A 88 19.59 7.69 2.43
C LYS A 88 20.21 6.46 3.08
N SER A 89 19.49 5.80 4.00
CA SER A 89 20.06 4.84 4.94
C SER A 89 19.48 3.44 4.84
N SER A 90 18.37 3.25 4.09
CA SER A 90 17.69 1.95 4.02
C SER A 90 17.69 1.36 2.61
N THR A 91 17.68 0.06 2.52
CA THR A 91 17.48 -0.70 1.28
C THR A 91 16.00 -0.83 0.95
N PHE A 92 15.69 -1.20 -0.30
CA PHE A 92 14.30 -1.49 -0.71
C PHE A 92 13.63 -2.55 0.19
N LEU A 93 14.34 -3.61 0.56
CA LEU A 93 13.77 -4.68 1.38
C LEU A 93 13.53 -4.25 2.84
N GLU A 94 14.37 -3.39 3.39
CA GLU A 94 14.15 -2.83 4.74
C GLU A 94 12.92 -1.93 4.76
N VAL A 95 12.74 -1.08 3.74
CA VAL A 95 11.54 -0.25 3.62
C VAL A 95 10.29 -1.09 3.36
N ALA A 96 10.37 -2.13 2.53
CA ALA A 96 9.26 -3.07 2.32
C ALA A 96 8.89 -3.77 3.63
N TYR A 97 9.87 -4.22 4.42
CA TYR A 97 9.64 -4.80 5.73
C TYR A 97 8.95 -3.81 6.69
N LEU A 98 9.45 -2.57 6.75
CA LEU A 98 8.86 -1.49 7.56
C LEU A 98 7.38 -1.28 7.24
N LEU A 99 7.03 -1.14 5.97
CA LEU A 99 5.65 -0.89 5.55
C LEU A 99 4.72 -2.06 5.91
N ILE A 100 5.19 -3.30 5.76
CA ILE A 100 4.40 -4.51 6.01
C ILE A 100 4.27 -4.79 7.51
N ASN A 101 5.38 -4.70 8.27
CA ASN A 101 5.46 -5.16 9.65
C ASN A 101 5.35 -4.03 10.70
N GLY A 102 5.50 -2.76 10.30
CA GLY A 102 5.29 -1.60 11.16
C GLY A 102 6.56 -0.99 11.75
N ASP A 103 7.69 -1.68 11.70
CA ASP A 103 8.99 -1.17 12.14
C ASP A 103 10.12 -1.70 11.25
N LEU A 104 11.32 -1.09 11.35
CA LEU A 104 12.49 -1.57 10.62
C LEU A 104 12.93 -2.95 11.14
N PRO A 105 13.43 -3.82 10.24
CA PRO A 105 13.82 -5.16 10.64
C PRO A 105 15.11 -5.15 11.49
N ASP A 106 15.17 -6.00 12.48
CA ASP A 106 16.44 -6.40 13.05
C ASP A 106 17.23 -7.31 12.07
N ARG A 107 18.49 -7.57 12.38
CA ARG A 107 19.39 -8.36 11.52
C ARG A 107 18.83 -9.74 11.20
N GLU A 108 18.19 -10.40 12.15
CA GLU A 108 17.67 -11.76 11.99
C GLU A 108 16.41 -11.76 11.11
N SER A 109 15.49 -10.85 11.36
CA SER A 109 14.25 -10.67 10.59
C SER A 109 14.55 -10.28 9.14
N PHE A 110 15.51 -9.37 8.94
CA PHE A 110 15.98 -9.01 7.60
C PHE A 110 16.54 -10.21 6.84
N ALA A 111 17.43 -10.98 7.49
CA ALA A 111 18.01 -12.17 6.88
C ALA A 111 16.96 -13.26 6.57
N ARG A 112 15.91 -13.40 7.39
CA ARG A 112 14.77 -14.29 7.10
C ARG A 112 14.01 -13.85 5.86
N MET A 113 13.67 -12.56 5.76
CA MET A 113 12.96 -12.00 4.61
C MET A 113 13.80 -12.13 3.33
N GLU A 114 15.07 -11.77 3.37
CA GLU A 114 15.99 -11.89 2.23
C GLU A 114 16.08 -13.33 1.70
N ARG A 115 16.27 -14.32 2.60
CA ARG A 115 16.27 -15.73 2.22
C ARG A 115 14.96 -16.17 1.61
N ARG A 116 13.83 -15.73 2.16
CA ARG A 116 12.50 -16.08 1.65
C ARG A 116 12.30 -15.54 0.25
N ILE A 117 12.59 -14.26 0.02
CA ILE A 117 12.49 -13.63 -1.30
C ILE A 117 13.43 -14.28 -2.31
N SER A 118 14.69 -14.56 -1.91
CA SER A 118 15.67 -15.18 -2.79
C SER A 118 15.25 -16.57 -3.28
N ARG A 119 14.58 -17.35 -2.44
CA ARG A 119 14.08 -18.70 -2.80
C ARG A 119 12.91 -18.68 -3.79
N HIS A 120 12.18 -17.57 -3.89
CA HIS A 120 10.96 -17.46 -4.69
C HIS A 120 11.12 -16.62 -5.96
N ARG A 121 12.34 -16.22 -6.33
CA ARG A 121 12.59 -15.34 -7.51
C ARG A 121 12.22 -15.97 -8.84
N LEU A 122 12.34 -17.29 -8.97
CA LEU A 122 12.09 -17.99 -10.23
C LEU A 122 10.58 -18.10 -10.48
N LEU A 123 10.20 -17.95 -11.73
CA LEU A 123 8.85 -18.25 -12.21
C LEU A 123 8.76 -19.73 -12.59
N HIS A 124 7.55 -20.29 -12.58
CA HIS A 124 7.32 -21.62 -13.14
C HIS A 124 7.68 -21.61 -14.62
N GLU A 125 8.31 -22.69 -15.11
CA GLU A 125 8.80 -22.72 -16.50
C GLU A 125 7.67 -22.53 -17.53
N ASP A 126 6.52 -23.14 -17.30
CA ASP A 126 5.34 -22.97 -18.16
C ASP A 126 4.85 -21.51 -18.21
N PHE A 127 5.11 -20.73 -17.15
CA PHE A 127 4.72 -19.32 -17.10
C PHE A 127 5.55 -18.42 -18.04
N ARG A 128 6.68 -18.89 -18.54
CA ARG A 128 7.46 -18.17 -19.58
C ARG A 128 6.67 -18.05 -20.88
N GLY A 129 5.93 -19.10 -21.26
CA GLY A 129 5.03 -19.11 -22.44
C GLY A 129 4.00 -17.98 -22.39
N PHE A 130 3.51 -17.65 -21.22
CA PHE A 130 2.57 -16.55 -21.02
C PHE A 130 3.13 -15.22 -21.52
N PHE A 131 4.37 -14.86 -21.18
CA PHE A 131 4.98 -13.59 -21.60
C PHE A 131 5.33 -13.59 -23.10
N THR A 132 5.60 -14.73 -23.71
CA THR A 132 5.90 -14.81 -25.14
C THR A 132 4.66 -14.76 -26.03
N SER A 133 3.46 -14.97 -25.49
CA SER A 133 2.20 -14.87 -26.23
C SER A 133 1.74 -13.43 -26.50
N PHE A 134 2.23 -12.45 -25.74
CA PHE A 134 1.90 -11.05 -25.98
C PHE A 134 2.70 -10.45 -27.14
N PRO A 135 2.15 -9.46 -27.87
CA PRO A 135 2.92 -8.72 -28.88
C PRO A 135 4.08 -7.96 -28.23
N SER A 136 5.20 -7.85 -28.92
CA SER A 136 6.39 -7.10 -28.44
C SER A 136 6.11 -5.59 -28.25
N SER A 137 5.11 -5.05 -28.96
CA SER A 137 4.63 -3.67 -28.86
C SER A 137 3.58 -3.47 -27.75
N GLY A 138 3.22 -4.52 -27.01
CA GLY A 138 2.22 -4.43 -25.94
C GLY A 138 2.65 -3.50 -24.82
N HIS A 139 1.69 -2.76 -24.24
CA HIS A 139 1.99 -1.86 -23.13
C HIS A 139 2.49 -2.65 -21.91
N PRO A 140 3.70 -2.34 -21.36
CA PRO A 140 4.33 -3.17 -20.34
C PRO A 140 3.49 -3.32 -19.06
N MET A 141 2.75 -2.27 -18.66
CA MET A 141 1.89 -2.35 -17.47
C MET A 141 0.69 -3.27 -17.68
N ALA A 142 0.12 -3.33 -18.89
CA ALA A 142 -0.98 -4.25 -19.19
C ALA A 142 -0.51 -5.72 -19.14
N ILE A 143 0.68 -6.00 -19.68
CA ILE A 143 1.29 -7.33 -19.61
C ILE A 143 1.63 -7.71 -18.16
N LEU A 144 2.17 -6.77 -17.40
CA LEU A 144 2.50 -6.99 -15.97
C LEU A 144 1.24 -7.29 -15.15
N GLN A 145 0.17 -6.52 -15.34
CA GLN A 145 -1.11 -6.73 -14.67
C GLN A 145 -1.69 -8.12 -14.98
N ALA A 146 -1.68 -8.51 -16.25
CA ALA A 146 -2.10 -9.84 -16.67
C ALA A 146 -1.20 -10.95 -16.08
N GLY A 147 0.12 -10.69 -16.00
CA GLY A 147 1.08 -11.59 -15.37
C GLY A 147 0.83 -11.79 -13.88
N ILE A 148 0.54 -10.72 -13.14
CA ILE A 148 0.21 -10.81 -11.71
C ILE A 148 -1.07 -11.64 -11.51
N ALA A 149 -2.11 -11.38 -12.30
CA ALA A 149 -3.34 -12.16 -12.25
C ALA A 149 -3.11 -13.64 -12.60
N GLY A 150 -2.27 -13.91 -13.62
CA GLY A 150 -1.90 -15.27 -14.02
C GLY A 150 -1.12 -16.04 -12.95
N LEU A 151 -0.34 -15.36 -12.10
CA LEU A 151 0.38 -16.02 -10.99
C LEU A 151 -0.57 -16.74 -10.02
N ALA A 152 -1.78 -16.23 -9.81
CA ALA A 152 -2.76 -16.85 -8.92
C ALA A 152 -3.07 -18.31 -9.29
N THR A 153 -2.97 -18.69 -10.56
CA THR A 153 -3.20 -20.06 -11.02
C THR A 153 -2.09 -21.05 -10.68
N TYR A 154 -0.92 -20.55 -10.24
CA TYR A 154 0.24 -21.36 -9.83
C TYR A 154 0.42 -21.37 -8.30
N TYR A 155 -0.33 -20.55 -7.56
CA TYR A 155 -0.16 -20.35 -6.12
C TYR A 155 -1.52 -20.23 -5.43
N GLU A 156 -2.32 -21.30 -5.51
CA GLU A 156 -3.69 -21.34 -4.94
C GLU A 156 -3.71 -21.09 -3.42
N ASP A 157 -2.64 -21.47 -2.72
CA ASP A 157 -2.46 -21.27 -1.27
C ASP A 157 -2.20 -19.79 -0.88
N THR A 158 -2.45 -18.85 -1.78
CA THR A 158 -2.20 -17.41 -1.55
C THR A 158 -3.40 -16.53 -1.88
N LEU A 159 -4.57 -17.13 -2.06
CA LEU A 159 -5.76 -16.42 -2.54
C LEU A 159 -6.65 -15.86 -1.44
N ASN A 160 -6.47 -16.31 -0.19
CA ASN A 160 -7.23 -15.79 0.94
C ASN A 160 -6.49 -14.66 1.67
N PRO A 161 -6.81 -13.38 1.40
CA PRO A 161 -6.13 -12.25 2.04
C PRO A 161 -6.42 -12.12 3.53
N HIS A 162 -7.43 -12.82 4.05
CA HIS A 162 -7.80 -12.82 5.47
C HIS A 162 -6.99 -13.82 6.28
N ASP A 163 -6.40 -14.84 5.65
CA ASP A 163 -5.47 -15.74 6.30
C ASP A 163 -4.09 -15.08 6.44
N PRO A 164 -3.54 -14.93 7.65
CA PRO A 164 -2.25 -14.27 7.85
C PRO A 164 -1.07 -14.97 7.16
N TYR A 165 -1.08 -16.31 7.12
CA TYR A 165 -0.01 -17.10 6.49
C TYR A 165 -0.05 -16.96 4.97
N GLU A 166 -1.23 -17.11 4.35
CA GLU A 166 -1.39 -16.95 2.90
C GLU A 166 -1.03 -15.52 2.46
N ARG A 167 -1.47 -14.51 3.22
CA ARG A 167 -1.12 -13.11 2.95
C ARG A 167 0.38 -12.85 3.01
N GLU A 168 1.07 -13.40 4.01
CA GLU A 168 2.53 -13.27 4.15
C GLU A 168 3.25 -13.97 2.99
N LEU A 169 2.77 -15.15 2.60
CA LEU A 169 3.30 -15.90 1.46
C LEU A 169 3.07 -15.15 0.14
N ALA A 170 1.85 -14.67 -0.11
CA ALA A 170 1.51 -13.87 -1.29
C ALA A 170 2.40 -12.63 -1.42
N THR A 171 2.61 -11.92 -0.31
CA THR A 171 3.49 -10.74 -0.27
C THR A 171 4.92 -11.10 -0.65
N ALA A 172 5.49 -12.18 -0.09
CA ALA A 172 6.83 -12.62 -0.40
C ALA A 172 6.98 -13.07 -1.86
N LEU A 173 5.99 -13.79 -2.39
CA LEU A 173 5.96 -14.23 -3.80
C LEU A 173 5.90 -13.05 -4.77
N LEU A 174 5.05 -12.06 -4.51
CA LEU A 174 4.94 -10.86 -5.34
C LEU A 174 6.24 -10.06 -5.34
N LEU A 175 6.81 -9.77 -4.17
CA LEU A 175 8.09 -9.07 -4.06
C LEU A 175 9.23 -9.82 -4.77
N ALA A 176 9.25 -11.15 -4.67
CA ALA A 176 10.30 -11.97 -5.26
C ALA A 176 10.20 -12.07 -6.79
N LYS A 177 8.99 -12.21 -7.33
CA LYS A 177 8.76 -12.51 -8.75
C LYS A 177 8.62 -11.28 -9.64
N MET A 178 8.23 -10.14 -9.06
CA MET A 178 8.02 -8.89 -9.79
C MET A 178 9.26 -8.50 -10.63
N PRO A 179 10.50 -8.49 -10.11
CA PRO A 179 11.68 -8.14 -10.90
C PRO A 179 11.88 -9.07 -12.12
N THR A 180 11.63 -10.38 -11.96
CA THR A 180 11.75 -11.35 -13.05
C THR A 180 10.70 -11.11 -14.14
N MET A 181 9.44 -10.85 -13.75
CA MET A 181 8.38 -10.53 -14.70
C MET A 181 8.68 -9.24 -15.47
N ILE A 182 9.11 -8.19 -14.78
CA ILE A 182 9.50 -6.91 -15.41
C ILE A 182 10.66 -7.12 -16.38
N SER A 183 11.66 -7.91 -16.01
CA SER A 183 12.77 -8.26 -16.88
C SER A 183 12.29 -8.98 -18.14
N TYR A 184 11.37 -9.94 -18.02
CA TYR A 184 10.81 -10.65 -19.16
C TYR A 184 10.08 -9.71 -20.13
N ILE A 185 9.24 -8.81 -19.60
CA ILE A 185 8.50 -7.83 -20.37
C ILE A 185 9.46 -6.90 -21.12
N ALA A 186 10.45 -6.34 -20.43
CA ALA A 186 11.44 -5.43 -21.02
C ALA A 186 12.28 -6.11 -22.10
N ARG A 187 12.77 -7.33 -21.85
CA ARG A 187 13.55 -8.10 -22.83
C ARG A 187 12.73 -8.47 -24.04
N ARG A 188 11.46 -8.85 -23.87
CA ARG A 188 10.53 -9.12 -24.96
C ARG A 188 10.32 -7.91 -25.86
N ALA A 189 10.12 -6.72 -25.26
CA ALA A 189 9.89 -5.47 -25.99
C ALA A 189 11.04 -5.11 -26.95
N ILE A 190 12.28 -5.47 -26.59
CA ILE A 190 13.49 -5.19 -27.40
C ILE A 190 14.02 -6.42 -28.14
N GLY A 191 13.24 -7.51 -28.20
CA GLY A 191 13.57 -8.70 -28.98
C GLY A 191 14.68 -9.58 -28.39
N LEU A 192 14.99 -9.45 -27.09
CA LEU A 192 16.00 -10.27 -26.41
C LEU A 192 15.38 -11.54 -25.82
N PRO A 193 16.17 -12.64 -25.68
CA PRO A 193 15.71 -13.86 -25.03
C PRO A 193 15.41 -13.64 -23.55
N LEU A 194 14.40 -14.36 -23.01
CA LEU A 194 14.05 -14.33 -21.60
C LEU A 194 15.17 -15.03 -20.79
N LEU A 195 15.74 -14.30 -19.85
CA LEU A 195 16.78 -14.79 -18.91
C LEU A 195 16.35 -14.53 -17.46
N TYR A 196 16.76 -15.41 -16.56
CA TYR A 196 16.60 -15.21 -15.12
C TYR A 196 17.65 -14.26 -14.57
#